data_55f1b610b8991207a662400f1655ea71
#
_entry.id   55f1b610b8991207a662400f1655ea71
#
_cell.length_a   1.000
_cell.length_b   1.000
_cell.length_c   1.000
_cell.angle_alpha   90.00
_cell.angle_beta   90.00
_cell.angle_gamma   90.00
#
_symmetry.space_group_name_H-M   'P 1'
#
loop_
_entity.id
_entity.type
_entity.pdbx_description
1 polymer ?
#
loop_
_entity_poly.entity_id
_entity_poly.type
_entity_poly.pdbx_seq_one_letter_code
_entity_poly.pdbx_strand_id
1 'polypeptide(L)'
;MNYHQLEIVLQEVPGEISLCFSITGCSLRCNDCHSPFLWKQENGELLSTKTFIDFLKMYKNYATCVLFMGGEWHQKELIYFLQLAKENNYKTCLYTGETKVSSAILKELNWIKTGKWDSEKGGLDNPSTNQQFIDVKTNTILNHLFIKSHHYDTIN
;
A
#
# COMPACT_ATOMS: atom_id res chain seq x y z
N MET A 1 1.56 -15.96 -2.29
CA MET A 1 2.56 -14.99 -1.80
C MET A 1 2.63 -14.99 -0.29
N ASN A 2 3.78 -14.60 0.29
CA ASN A 2 3.94 -14.58 1.75
C ASN A 2 3.81 -13.15 2.26
N TYR A 3 3.20 -13.01 3.44
CA TYR A 3 3.09 -11.73 4.15
C TYR A 3 3.79 -11.82 5.51
N HIS A 4 4.41 -10.73 5.94
CA HIS A 4 5.10 -10.65 7.22
C HIS A 4 4.11 -10.40 8.35
N GLN A 5 3.23 -9.43 8.15
CA GLN A 5 2.23 -9.02 9.14
C GLN A 5 1.02 -8.34 8.48
N LEU A 6 -0.10 -8.34 9.22
CA LEU A 6 -1.25 -7.49 8.98
C LEU A 6 -1.29 -6.40 10.04
N GLU A 7 -1.43 -5.15 9.62
CA GLU A 7 -1.59 -3.99 10.48
C GLU A 7 -2.84 -3.19 10.11
N ILE A 8 -3.42 -2.51 11.09
CA ILE A 8 -4.47 -1.51 10.82
C ILE A 8 -3.78 -0.15 10.76
N VAL A 9 -3.87 0.48 9.60
CA VAL A 9 -3.20 1.76 9.35
C VAL A 9 -4.22 2.83 8.95
N LEU A 10 -3.94 4.09 9.35
CA LEU A 10 -4.89 5.20 9.26
C LEU A 10 -4.41 6.35 8.37
N GLN A 11 -3.13 6.37 8.00
CA GLN A 11 -2.50 7.51 7.32
C GLN A 11 -2.01 7.18 5.91
N GLU A 12 -1.80 5.91 5.61
CA GLU A 12 -1.23 5.42 4.35
C GLU A 12 -2.17 5.62 3.17
N VAL A 13 -3.48 5.50 3.40
CA VAL A 13 -4.49 5.80 2.38
C VAL A 13 -5.40 6.89 2.94
N PRO A 14 -5.27 8.14 2.51
CA PRO A 14 -6.02 9.27 3.06
C PRO A 14 -7.53 9.06 3.05
N GLY A 15 -8.16 9.22 4.20
CA GLY A 15 -9.60 9.05 4.39
C GLY A 15 -10.08 7.61 4.55
N GLU A 16 -9.17 6.63 4.58
CA GLU A 16 -9.51 5.21 4.74
C GLU A 16 -8.88 4.62 6.01
N ILE A 17 -9.55 3.64 6.58
CA ILE A 17 -8.95 2.72 7.56
C ILE A 17 -8.55 1.47 6.78
N SER A 18 -7.24 1.17 6.75
CA SER A 18 -6.72 0.15 5.85
C SER A 18 -6.21 -1.09 6.58
N LEU A 19 -6.56 -2.26 6.05
CA LEU A 19 -5.89 -3.53 6.35
C LEU A 19 -4.62 -3.58 5.52
N CYS A 20 -3.48 -3.38 6.16
CA CYS A 20 -2.18 -3.30 5.51
C CYS A 20 -1.44 -4.64 5.59
N PHE A 21 -1.24 -5.27 4.44
CA PHE A 21 -0.47 -6.50 4.30
C PHE A 21 0.94 -6.18 3.81
N SER A 22 1.96 -6.40 4.64
CA SER A 22 3.36 -6.25 4.26
C SER A 22 3.87 -7.51 3.59
N ILE A 23 4.12 -7.48 2.28
CA ILE A 23 4.47 -8.64 1.47
C ILE A 23 5.98 -8.85 1.44
N THR A 24 6.42 -10.09 1.69
CA THR A 24 7.84 -10.48 1.68
C THR A 24 8.34 -10.88 0.29
N GLY A 25 9.66 -10.89 0.11
CA GLY A 25 10.32 -11.22 -1.16
C GLY A 25 10.64 -10.01 -2.04
N CYS A 26 10.67 -8.79 -1.48
CA CYS A 26 11.00 -7.57 -2.21
C CYS A 26 12.42 -7.63 -2.78
N SER A 27 12.56 -7.50 -4.11
CA SER A 27 13.83 -7.54 -4.82
C SER A 27 14.46 -6.16 -5.05
N LEU A 28 13.76 -5.07 -4.74
CA LEU A 28 14.20 -3.70 -5.03
C LEU A 28 15.43 -3.27 -4.24
N ARG A 29 15.58 -3.74 -3.01
CA ARG A 29 16.73 -3.50 -2.14
C ARG A 29 17.16 -2.04 -2.12
N CYS A 30 16.21 -1.14 -1.84
CA CYS A 30 16.46 0.29 -1.74
C CYS A 30 17.53 0.57 -0.68
N ASN A 31 18.42 1.54 -0.93
CA ASN A 31 19.33 2.04 0.10
C ASN A 31 18.51 2.64 1.25
N ASP A 32 18.96 2.41 2.48
CA ASP A 32 18.30 2.89 3.70
C ASP A 32 16.82 2.45 3.81
N CYS A 33 16.50 1.26 3.27
CA CYS A 33 15.15 0.70 3.33
C CYS A 33 14.68 0.58 4.78
N HIS A 34 13.49 1.10 5.09
CA HIS A 34 12.91 1.02 6.43
C HIS A 34 12.48 -0.40 6.81
N SER A 35 12.32 -1.29 5.82
CA SER A 35 11.80 -2.63 6.03
C SER A 35 12.68 -3.71 5.35
N PRO A 36 13.99 -3.79 5.65
CA PRO A 36 14.89 -4.74 5.01
C PRO A 36 14.53 -6.21 5.32
N PHE A 37 13.80 -6.45 6.39
CA PHE A 37 13.28 -7.77 6.75
C PHE A 37 12.27 -8.31 5.71
N LEU A 38 11.64 -7.45 4.90
CA LEU A 38 10.74 -7.86 3.80
C LEU A 38 11.48 -8.36 2.55
N TRP A 39 12.80 -8.26 2.50
CA TRP A 39 13.56 -8.72 1.33
C TRP A 39 13.57 -10.24 1.16
N LYS A 40 13.48 -10.98 2.27
CA LYS A 40 13.51 -12.44 2.28
C LYS A 40 12.10 -12.99 2.36
N GLN A 41 11.74 -13.87 1.43
CA GLN A 41 10.42 -14.48 1.39
C GLN A 41 10.12 -15.31 2.63
N GLU A 42 11.13 -15.99 3.18
CA GLU A 42 11.03 -16.81 4.39
C GLU A 42 10.72 -16.04 5.67
N ASN A 43 10.83 -14.71 5.65
CA ASN A 43 10.45 -13.86 6.77
C ASN A 43 8.94 -13.62 6.88
N GLY A 44 8.15 -14.27 6.05
CA GLY A 44 6.70 -14.22 6.09
C GLY A 44 6.07 -15.60 6.03
N GLU A 45 4.81 -15.66 6.33
CA GLU A 45 3.97 -16.85 6.21
C GLU A 45 3.05 -16.77 4.98
N LEU A 46 2.59 -17.94 4.50
CA LEU A 46 1.72 -17.99 3.33
C LEU A 46 0.38 -17.30 3.60
N LEU A 47 0.06 -16.29 2.82
CA LEU A 47 -1.28 -15.71 2.79
C LEU A 47 -2.22 -16.65 2.03
N SER A 48 -2.93 -17.48 2.77
CA SER A 48 -3.96 -18.35 2.19
C SER A 48 -5.25 -17.57 1.90
N THR A 49 -6.04 -18.06 0.95
CA THR A 49 -7.37 -17.48 0.68
C THR A 49 -8.25 -17.48 1.93
N LYS A 50 -8.19 -18.56 2.72
CA LYS A 50 -8.95 -18.67 3.97
C LYS A 50 -8.54 -17.59 4.95
N THR A 51 -7.24 -17.46 5.22
CA THR A 51 -6.68 -16.46 6.14
C THR A 51 -7.09 -15.05 5.71
N PHE A 52 -6.97 -14.73 4.42
CA PHE A 52 -7.34 -13.42 3.89
C PHE A 52 -8.82 -13.12 4.09
N ILE A 53 -9.71 -14.05 3.73
CA ILE A 53 -11.16 -13.89 3.91
C ILE A 53 -11.54 -13.76 5.39
N ASP A 54 -10.87 -14.51 6.28
CA ASP A 54 -11.12 -14.41 7.72
C ASP A 54 -10.77 -13.01 8.23
N PHE A 55 -9.67 -12.41 7.77
CA PHE A 55 -9.34 -11.02 8.10
C PHE A 55 -10.38 -10.03 7.55
N LEU A 56 -10.80 -10.16 6.29
CA LEU A 56 -11.83 -9.28 5.72
C LEU A 56 -13.14 -9.34 6.53
N LYS A 57 -13.55 -10.53 6.98
CA LYS A 57 -14.74 -10.71 7.82
C LYS A 57 -14.58 -10.11 9.21
N MET A 58 -13.41 -10.33 9.84
CA MET A 58 -13.11 -9.84 11.18
C MET A 58 -13.17 -8.31 11.26
N TYR A 59 -12.68 -7.63 10.23
CA TYR A 59 -12.61 -6.17 10.19
C TYR A 59 -13.72 -5.52 9.36
N LYS A 60 -14.71 -6.30 8.93
CA LYS A 60 -15.91 -5.76 8.27
C LYS A 60 -16.57 -4.71 9.17
N ASN A 61 -16.86 -3.55 8.63
CA ASN A 61 -17.40 -2.36 9.31
C ASN A 61 -16.38 -1.55 10.14
N TYR A 62 -15.13 -1.99 10.26
CA TYR A 62 -14.06 -1.23 10.92
C TYR A 62 -13.03 -0.70 9.92
N ALA A 63 -12.73 -1.47 8.89
CA ALA A 63 -11.82 -1.07 7.83
C ALA A 63 -12.57 -0.92 6.49
N THR A 64 -12.06 -0.04 5.65
CA THR A 64 -12.69 0.36 4.38
C THR A 64 -11.81 0.05 3.16
N CYS A 65 -10.52 -0.18 3.40
CA CYS A 65 -9.53 -0.42 2.35
C CYS A 65 -8.65 -1.62 2.69
N VAL A 66 -8.20 -2.34 1.67
CA VAL A 66 -7.09 -3.28 1.73
C VAL A 66 -5.89 -2.65 1.03
N LEU A 67 -4.81 -2.52 1.77
CA LEU A 67 -3.52 -2.01 1.29
C LEU A 67 -2.51 -3.14 1.23
N PHE A 68 -1.88 -3.35 0.09
CA PHE A 68 -0.70 -4.19 -0.04
C PHE A 68 0.55 -3.32 -0.09
N MET A 69 1.52 -3.58 0.80
CA MET A 69 2.87 -3.03 0.72
C MET A 69 3.77 -4.04 0.02
N GLY A 70 3.96 -3.84 -1.29
CA GLY A 70 4.62 -4.78 -2.19
C GLY A 70 3.68 -5.90 -2.68
N GLY A 71 4.28 -6.88 -3.38
CA GLY A 71 3.54 -8.04 -3.91
C GLY A 71 3.35 -8.00 -5.42
N GLU A 72 3.72 -6.93 -6.11
CA GLU A 72 3.64 -6.81 -7.57
C GLU A 72 4.47 -7.86 -8.31
N TRP A 73 5.51 -8.40 -7.67
CA TRP A 73 6.29 -9.54 -8.18
C TRP A 73 5.53 -10.88 -8.14
N HIS A 74 4.46 -10.97 -7.36
CA HIS A 74 3.52 -12.08 -7.34
C HIS A 74 2.21 -11.70 -8.06
N GLN A 75 2.31 -11.18 -9.28
CA GLN A 75 1.22 -10.51 -9.98
C GLN A 75 -0.11 -11.29 -9.98
N LYS A 76 -0.09 -12.59 -10.25
CA LYS A 76 -1.32 -13.41 -10.32
C LYS A 76 -2.01 -13.50 -8.96
N GLU A 77 -1.24 -13.73 -7.90
CA GLU A 77 -1.76 -13.84 -6.53
C GLU A 77 -2.24 -12.48 -6.02
N LEU A 78 -1.47 -11.40 -6.29
CA LEU A 78 -1.88 -10.05 -5.92
C LEU A 78 -3.21 -9.67 -6.56
N ILE A 79 -3.38 -9.87 -7.87
CA ILE A 79 -4.64 -9.61 -8.58
C ILE A 79 -5.78 -10.39 -7.95
N TYR A 80 -5.58 -11.66 -7.65
CA TYR A 80 -6.59 -12.51 -7.01
C TYR A 80 -7.05 -11.95 -5.66
N PHE A 81 -6.12 -11.55 -4.79
CA PHE A 81 -6.47 -10.98 -3.49
C PHE A 81 -7.11 -9.58 -3.60
N LEU A 82 -6.69 -8.75 -4.56
CA LEU A 82 -7.34 -7.47 -4.84
C LEU A 82 -8.79 -7.66 -5.28
N GLN A 83 -9.07 -8.65 -6.15
CA GLN A 83 -10.42 -8.99 -6.57
C GLN A 83 -11.28 -9.47 -5.40
N LEU A 84 -10.74 -10.37 -4.56
CA LEU A 84 -11.43 -10.81 -3.34
C LEU A 84 -11.75 -9.65 -2.39
N ALA A 85 -10.85 -8.68 -2.25
CA ALA A 85 -11.10 -7.49 -1.44
C ALA A 85 -12.29 -6.69 -2.00
N LYS A 86 -12.32 -6.45 -3.32
CA LYS A 86 -13.43 -5.74 -3.99
C LYS A 86 -14.75 -6.48 -3.87
N GLU A 87 -14.77 -7.80 -4.03
CA GLU A 87 -15.96 -8.65 -3.84
C GLU A 87 -16.50 -8.57 -2.41
N ASN A 88 -15.64 -8.28 -1.43
CA ASN A 88 -16.04 -8.06 -0.05
C ASN A 88 -16.30 -6.58 0.30
N ASN A 89 -16.44 -5.71 -0.72
CA ASN A 89 -16.73 -4.28 -0.62
C ASN A 89 -15.62 -3.43 0.02
N TYR A 90 -14.36 -3.86 -0.08
CA TYR A 90 -13.21 -3.04 0.28
C TYR A 90 -12.70 -2.27 -0.93
N LYS A 91 -12.25 -1.04 -0.71
CA LYS A 91 -11.38 -0.33 -1.63
C LYS A 91 -10.00 -0.98 -1.62
N THR A 92 -9.18 -0.70 -2.63
CA THR A 92 -7.90 -1.38 -2.81
C THR A 92 -6.79 -0.38 -3.09
N CYS A 93 -5.63 -0.60 -2.48
CA CYS A 93 -4.44 0.20 -2.67
C CYS A 93 -3.20 -0.69 -2.76
N LEU A 94 -2.23 -0.28 -3.56
CA LEU A 94 -0.91 -0.90 -3.64
C LEU A 94 0.17 0.16 -3.38
N TYR A 95 1.08 -0.13 -2.48
CA TYR A 95 2.33 0.59 -2.32
C TYR A 95 3.45 -0.22 -2.97
N THR A 96 4.09 0.34 -3.98
CA THR A 96 5.23 -0.28 -4.66
C THR A 96 6.40 0.68 -4.77
N GLY A 97 7.60 0.15 -4.79
CA GLY A 97 8.79 0.91 -5.14
C GLY A 97 9.03 1.00 -6.65
N GLU A 98 8.28 0.27 -7.46
CA GLU A 98 8.34 0.38 -8.91
C GLU A 98 7.73 1.71 -9.38
N THR A 99 8.17 2.19 -10.55
CA THR A 99 7.59 3.38 -11.18
C THR A 99 6.31 3.05 -11.95
N LYS A 100 6.13 1.80 -12.33
CA LYS A 100 4.97 1.30 -13.09
C LYS A 100 4.67 -0.14 -12.70
N VAL A 101 3.40 -0.50 -12.72
CA VAL A 101 2.94 -1.89 -12.61
C VAL A 101 2.12 -2.25 -13.85
N SER A 102 1.79 -3.53 -14.03
CA SER A 102 0.98 -3.98 -15.16
C SER A 102 -0.42 -3.37 -15.14
N SER A 103 -1.00 -3.18 -16.33
CA SER A 103 -2.39 -2.73 -16.47
C SER A 103 -3.40 -3.67 -15.80
N ALA A 104 -3.06 -4.95 -15.68
CA ALA A 104 -3.88 -5.95 -15.01
C ALA A 104 -3.96 -5.67 -13.48
N ILE A 105 -2.87 -5.26 -12.84
CA ILE A 105 -2.88 -4.82 -11.44
C ILE A 105 -3.66 -3.51 -11.31
N LEU A 106 -3.36 -2.50 -12.16
CA LEU A 106 -4.01 -1.18 -12.09
C LEU A 106 -5.54 -1.26 -12.13
N LYS A 107 -6.11 -2.15 -12.95
CA LYS A 107 -7.57 -2.34 -13.06
C LYS A 107 -8.23 -2.76 -11.74
N GLU A 108 -7.47 -3.33 -10.83
CA GLU A 108 -7.97 -3.79 -9.53
C GLU A 108 -7.74 -2.78 -8.40
N LEU A 109 -7.14 -1.61 -8.69
CA LEU A 109 -6.79 -0.62 -7.68
C LEU A 109 -7.68 0.62 -7.74
N ASN A 110 -7.97 1.17 -6.54
CA ASN A 110 -8.46 2.54 -6.38
C ASN A 110 -7.28 3.51 -6.34
N TRP A 111 -6.23 3.17 -5.60
CA TRP A 111 -5.03 3.99 -5.46
C TRP A 111 -3.77 3.17 -5.62
N ILE A 112 -2.71 3.83 -6.07
CA ILE A 112 -1.37 3.27 -6.10
C ILE A 112 -0.35 4.30 -5.62
N LYS A 113 0.57 3.86 -4.77
CA LYS A 113 1.79 4.59 -4.47
C LYS A 113 2.94 3.97 -5.23
N THR A 114 3.66 4.78 -6.02
CA THR A 114 4.82 4.35 -6.82
C THR A 114 6.09 5.05 -6.39
N GLY A 115 7.25 4.54 -6.80
CA GLY A 115 8.57 5.12 -6.57
C GLY A 115 9.32 4.52 -5.39
N LYS A 116 10.60 4.22 -5.63
CA LYS A 116 11.53 3.68 -4.63
C LYS A 116 11.68 4.64 -3.44
N TRP A 117 11.99 4.06 -2.28
CA TRP A 117 12.48 4.85 -1.17
C TRP A 117 13.85 5.48 -1.53
N ASP A 118 13.98 6.75 -1.22
CA ASP A 118 15.18 7.55 -1.40
C ASP A 118 15.31 8.44 -0.16
N SER A 119 16.31 8.18 0.68
CA SER A 119 16.47 8.89 1.97
C SER A 119 16.72 10.39 1.81
N GLU A 120 17.28 10.82 0.68
CA GLU A 120 17.51 12.24 0.38
C GLU A 120 16.22 12.97 -0.02
N LYS A 121 15.25 12.25 -0.58
CA LYS A 121 13.98 12.80 -1.09
C LYS A 121 12.82 12.59 -0.13
N GLY A 122 12.95 11.67 0.82
CA GLY A 122 11.92 11.37 1.81
C GLY A 122 10.67 10.69 1.24
N GLY A 123 9.61 10.65 2.05
CA GLY A 123 8.32 10.04 1.73
C GLY A 123 7.32 10.99 1.08
N LEU A 124 6.05 10.57 1.03
CA LEU A 124 4.95 11.33 0.40
C LEU A 124 4.68 12.69 1.07
N ASP A 125 5.11 12.86 2.30
CA ASP A 125 5.01 14.10 3.07
C ASP A 125 6.08 15.15 2.71
N ASN A 126 7.08 14.77 1.91
CA ASN A 126 8.13 15.68 1.44
C ASN A 126 7.78 16.20 0.03
N PRO A 127 7.73 17.52 -0.19
CA PRO A 127 7.47 18.11 -1.51
C PRO A 127 8.49 17.71 -2.60
N SER A 128 9.72 17.35 -2.21
CA SER A 128 10.80 16.93 -3.12
C SER A 128 10.82 15.43 -3.43
N THR A 129 9.84 14.68 -2.92
CA THR A 129 9.80 13.22 -3.07
C THR A 129 9.72 12.77 -4.53
N ASN A 130 10.37 11.66 -4.83
CA ASN A 130 10.20 10.94 -6.10
C ASN A 130 9.00 9.98 -6.09
N GLN A 131 8.30 9.88 -4.95
CA GLN A 131 7.15 9.01 -4.78
C GLN A 131 5.86 9.73 -5.21
N GLN A 132 4.92 8.97 -5.74
CA GLN A 132 3.62 9.49 -6.15
C GLN A 132 2.51 8.61 -5.59
N PHE A 133 1.53 9.24 -4.95
CA PHE A 133 0.27 8.62 -4.59
C PHE A 133 -0.80 9.06 -5.60
N ILE A 134 -1.39 8.10 -6.30
CA ILE A 134 -2.20 8.34 -7.49
C ILE A 134 -3.58 7.72 -7.31
N ASP A 135 -4.64 8.49 -7.57
CA ASP A 135 -5.98 7.97 -7.84
C ASP A 135 -5.97 7.32 -9.23
N VAL A 136 -6.19 6.01 -9.27
CA VAL A 136 -6.05 5.23 -10.53
C VAL A 136 -7.16 5.56 -11.53
N LYS A 137 -8.37 5.87 -11.05
CA LYS A 137 -9.52 6.16 -11.90
C LYS A 137 -9.36 7.48 -12.66
N THR A 138 -8.88 8.51 -11.97
CA THR A 138 -8.72 9.87 -12.51
C THR A 138 -7.31 10.15 -13.02
N ASN A 139 -6.35 9.28 -12.70
CA ASN A 139 -4.92 9.46 -12.92
C ASN A 139 -4.38 10.76 -12.27
N THR A 140 -4.92 11.13 -11.11
CA THR A 140 -4.56 12.35 -10.39
C THR A 140 -3.55 12.06 -9.29
N ILE A 141 -2.47 12.83 -9.22
CA ILE A 141 -1.48 12.75 -8.13
C ILE A 141 -2.06 13.44 -6.89
N LEU A 142 -2.09 12.73 -5.78
CA LEU A 142 -2.69 13.15 -4.51
C LEU A 142 -1.67 13.36 -3.38
N ASN A 143 -0.40 13.60 -3.70
CA ASN A 143 0.66 13.80 -2.70
C ASN A 143 0.34 14.93 -1.70
N HIS A 144 -0.39 15.95 -2.15
CA HIS A 144 -0.80 17.07 -1.29
C HIS A 144 -1.59 16.63 -0.04
N LEU A 145 -2.22 15.46 -0.06
CA LEU A 145 -2.97 14.93 1.08
C LEU A 145 -2.07 14.44 2.22
N PHE A 146 -0.76 14.25 1.97
CA PHE A 146 0.21 13.81 2.97
C PHE A 146 1.00 14.98 3.57
N ILE A 147 0.98 16.14 2.91
CA ILE A 147 1.69 17.33 3.37
C ILE A 147 0.89 17.97 4.51
N LYS A 148 1.43 17.93 5.73
CA LYS A 148 0.82 18.62 6.88
C LYS A 148 0.88 20.12 6.63
N SER A 149 -0.27 20.77 6.46
CA SER A 149 -0.36 22.22 6.53
C SER A 149 -0.07 22.62 8.00
N HIS A 150 1.04 23.26 8.26
CA HIS A 150 1.28 23.94 9.53
C HIS A 150 0.41 25.20 9.57
N HIS A 151 -0.88 25.04 9.85
CA HIS A 151 -1.66 26.14 10.39
C HIS A 151 -1.29 26.25 11.88
N TYR A 152 -0.29 27.05 12.19
CA TYR A 152 -0.23 27.68 13.49
C TYR A 152 -1.36 28.71 13.51
N ASP A 153 -2.49 28.34 14.06
CA ASP A 153 -3.44 29.33 14.55
C ASP A 153 -2.74 30.07 15.69
N THR A 154 -2.15 31.22 15.38
CA THR A 154 -1.78 32.22 16.38
C THR A 154 -3.09 32.70 16.97
N ILE A 155 -3.51 32.10 18.06
CA ILE A 155 -4.54 32.64 18.95
C ILE A 155 -3.90 33.87 19.61
N ASN A 156 -4.27 35.06 19.12
CA ASN A 156 -4.04 36.33 19.81
C ASN A 156 -5.15 36.53 20.85
#